data_c471624c70098754850fba9f59fbee28
#
_entry.id   c471624c70098754850fba9f59fbee28
#
_cell.length_a   1.000
_cell.length_b   1.000
_cell.length_c   1.000
_cell.angle_alpha   90.00
_cell.angle_beta   90.00
_cell.angle_gamma   90.00
#
_symmetry.space_group_name_H-M   'P 1'
#
loop_
_entity.id
_entity.type
_entity.pdbx_description
1 polymer ?
#
loop_
_entity_poly.entity_id
_entity_poly.type
_entity_poly.pdbx_seq_one_letter_code
_entity_poly.pdbx_strand_id
1 'polypeptide(L)'
;STQGYSSAASDVYKRQVYKPDVVLYDVLGDVVCGGFSMPMRGGYADKIFIITSGENMAIHAAANIAMAVENFKNRGYAGLGGLILNRRDVPREEEKVAELADDFHTAVIGTLSHSGQVALAEEQKKTLMECYPTGEMADEYRALAMQMYRICGGILEAKSDKVRSGYIQEEA
;
A
#
# COMPACT_ATOMS: atom_id res chain seq x y z
N SER A 1 -13.03 25.12 -4.79
CA SER A 1 -12.00 24.09 -4.54
C SER A 1 -11.65 23.96 -3.05
N THR A 2 -12.62 23.59 -2.24
CA THR A 2 -12.50 23.47 -0.78
C THR A 2 -12.57 22.00 -0.31
N GLN A 3 -12.50 21.02 -1.19
CA GLN A 3 -12.63 19.61 -0.86
C GLN A 3 -11.36 18.94 -0.27
N GLY A 4 -10.17 19.54 -0.44
CA GLY A 4 -8.93 18.94 0.05
C GLY A 4 -8.66 19.09 1.54
N TYR A 5 -9.29 20.05 2.22
CA TYR A 5 -9.03 20.31 3.64
C TYR A 5 -9.91 19.50 4.60
N SER A 6 -11.04 18.99 4.15
CA SER A 6 -11.95 18.23 5.01
C SER A 6 -11.45 16.80 5.28
N SER A 7 -10.71 16.19 4.35
CA SER A 7 -10.21 14.82 4.50
C SER A 7 -9.14 14.70 5.59
N ALA A 8 -8.17 15.62 5.65
CA ALA A 8 -7.10 15.55 6.64
C ALA A 8 -7.59 15.78 8.08
N ALA A 9 -8.53 16.72 8.27
CA ALA A 9 -9.12 16.94 9.59
C ALA A 9 -9.96 15.75 10.03
N SER A 10 -10.68 15.12 9.10
CA SER A 10 -11.42 13.87 9.35
C SER A 10 -10.50 12.72 9.72
N ASP A 11 -9.34 12.59 9.05
CA ASP A 11 -8.38 11.52 9.33
C ASP A 11 -7.70 11.68 10.69
N VAL A 12 -7.35 12.90 11.08
CA VAL A 12 -6.82 13.21 12.41
C VAL A 12 -7.85 12.87 13.49
N TYR A 13 -9.11 13.26 13.28
CA TYR A 13 -10.19 12.94 14.21
C TYR A 13 -10.41 11.42 14.33
N LYS A 14 -10.46 10.71 13.20
CA LYS A 14 -10.58 9.24 13.19
C LYS A 14 -9.44 8.56 13.97
N ARG A 15 -8.20 9.00 13.79
CA ARG A 15 -7.05 8.49 14.56
C ARG A 15 -7.21 8.70 16.08
N GLN A 16 -7.68 9.86 16.50
CA GLN A 16 -7.86 10.17 17.92
C GLN A 16 -9.01 9.38 18.56
N VAL A 17 -10.08 9.14 17.81
CA VAL A 17 -11.28 8.43 18.30
C VAL A 17 -11.07 6.92 18.29
N TYR A 18 -10.55 6.36 17.19
CA TYR A 18 -10.45 4.89 17.02
C TYR A 18 -9.15 4.29 17.52
N LYS A 19 -8.08 5.10 17.71
CA LYS A 19 -6.74 4.64 18.12
C LYS A 19 -6.31 3.37 17.37
N PRO A 20 -6.28 3.38 16.04
CA PRO A 20 -5.94 2.20 15.26
C PRO A 20 -4.46 1.86 15.44
N ASP A 21 -4.11 0.58 15.44
CA ASP A 21 -2.73 0.10 15.46
C ASP A 21 -2.03 0.34 14.11
N VAL A 22 -2.78 0.30 13.02
CA VAL A 22 -2.30 0.53 11.65
C VAL A 22 -3.27 1.42 10.90
N VAL A 23 -2.74 2.37 10.13
CA VAL A 23 -3.50 3.20 9.20
C VAL A 23 -2.91 3.03 7.81
N LEU A 24 -3.73 2.63 6.85
CA LEU A 24 -3.37 2.56 5.44
C LEU A 24 -4.01 3.75 4.70
N TYR A 25 -3.18 4.50 3.99
CA TYR A 25 -3.62 5.55 3.08
C TYR A 25 -3.55 4.99 1.67
N ASP A 26 -4.69 4.71 1.07
CA ASP A 26 -4.78 4.36 -0.34
C ASP A 26 -4.74 5.64 -1.17
N VAL A 27 -3.64 5.85 -1.87
CA VAL A 27 -3.36 7.07 -2.61
C VAL A 27 -3.24 6.75 -4.09
N LEU A 28 -3.92 7.52 -4.92
CA LEU A 28 -3.80 7.41 -6.37
C LEU A 28 -2.35 7.64 -6.81
N GLY A 29 -1.87 6.83 -7.76
CA GLY A 29 -0.52 6.89 -8.30
C GLY A 29 -0.21 8.12 -9.16
N ASP A 30 -1.09 9.10 -9.22
CA ASP A 30 -0.87 10.35 -9.91
C ASP A 30 -0.17 11.37 -8.99
N VAL A 31 1.12 11.51 -9.19
CA VAL A 31 2.00 12.41 -8.41
C VAL A 31 1.65 13.90 -8.58
N VAL A 32 0.87 14.23 -9.58
CA VAL A 32 0.50 15.63 -9.90
C VAL A 32 -0.62 16.13 -8.98
N CYS A 33 -1.38 15.23 -8.36
CA CYS A 33 -2.44 15.59 -7.43
C CYS A 33 -1.90 16.01 -6.08
N GLY A 34 -2.28 17.19 -5.60
CA GLY A 34 -1.94 17.69 -4.26
C GLY A 34 -2.33 16.76 -3.11
N GLY A 35 -3.22 15.78 -3.36
CA GLY A 35 -3.58 14.69 -2.44
C GLY A 35 -2.45 13.73 -2.12
N PHE A 36 -1.51 13.50 -3.05
CA PHE A 36 -0.35 12.63 -2.83
C PHE A 36 0.57 13.15 -1.73
N SER A 37 0.75 14.46 -1.63
CA SER A 37 1.68 15.05 -0.66
C SER A 37 1.12 15.17 0.75
N MET A 38 -0.19 15.08 0.94
CA MET A 38 -0.83 15.28 2.24
C MET A 38 -0.52 14.19 3.27
N PRO A 39 -0.69 12.88 2.97
CA PRO A 39 -0.37 11.82 3.93
C PRO A 39 1.13 11.72 4.22
N MET A 40 1.97 12.21 3.30
CA MET A 40 3.43 12.16 3.44
C MET A 40 3.97 13.23 4.38
N ARG A 41 3.23 14.34 4.58
CA ARG A 41 3.64 15.48 5.41
C ARG A 41 3.38 15.20 6.89
N GLY A 42 4.22 15.76 7.73
CA GLY A 42 3.93 15.93 9.15
C GLY A 42 3.83 14.66 9.98
N GLY A 43 4.45 13.55 9.55
CA GLY A 43 4.47 12.31 10.34
C GLY A 43 3.13 11.55 10.35
N TYR A 44 2.27 11.76 9.35
CA TYR A 44 1.04 10.96 9.20
C TYR A 44 1.32 9.56 8.67
N ALA A 45 2.32 9.40 7.81
CA ALA A 45 2.78 8.12 7.31
C ALA A 45 4.23 7.87 7.73
N ASP A 46 4.55 6.63 8.07
CA ASP A 46 5.92 6.20 8.40
C ASP A 46 6.66 5.75 7.15
N LYS A 47 5.98 5.04 6.27
CA LYS A 47 6.52 4.45 5.05
C LYS A 47 5.55 4.57 3.88
N ILE A 48 6.13 4.63 2.68
CA ILE A 48 5.41 4.60 1.41
C ILE A 48 5.77 3.30 0.72
N PHE A 49 4.77 2.56 0.30
CA PHE A 49 4.92 1.36 -0.50
C PHE A 49 4.35 1.62 -1.89
N ILE A 50 5.09 1.25 -2.92
CA ILE A 50 4.65 1.43 -4.31
C ILE A 50 4.26 0.07 -4.87
N ILE A 51 3.01 -0.06 -5.31
CA ILE A 51 2.52 -1.24 -6.01
C ILE A 51 2.67 -0.99 -7.50
N THR A 52 3.32 -1.91 -8.19
CA THR A 52 3.54 -1.84 -9.64
C THR A 52 3.42 -3.22 -10.28
N SER A 53 3.23 -3.26 -11.58
CA SER A 53 3.37 -4.48 -12.41
C SER A 53 4.65 -4.40 -13.25
N GLY A 54 4.96 -5.49 -13.96
CA GLY A 54 6.10 -5.54 -14.89
C GLY A 54 5.84 -4.89 -16.26
N GLU A 55 4.68 -4.26 -16.46
CA GLU A 55 4.37 -3.52 -17.68
C GLU A 55 5.18 -2.22 -17.74
N ASN A 56 5.70 -1.87 -18.92
CA ASN A 56 6.61 -0.73 -19.04
C ASN A 56 6.00 0.60 -18.55
N MET A 57 4.71 0.82 -18.78
CA MET A 57 4.02 2.03 -18.31
C MET A 57 3.88 2.05 -16.78
N ALA A 58 3.64 0.89 -16.16
CA ALA A 58 3.57 0.76 -14.71
C ALA A 58 4.93 1.00 -14.05
N ILE A 59 6.00 0.43 -14.63
CA ILE A 59 7.39 0.67 -14.18
C ILE A 59 7.72 2.16 -14.25
N HIS A 60 7.39 2.81 -15.38
CA HIS A 60 7.64 4.25 -15.54
C HIS A 60 6.86 5.10 -14.51
N ALA A 61 5.61 4.78 -14.28
CA ALA A 61 4.78 5.45 -13.27
C ALA A 61 5.37 5.25 -11.86
N ALA A 62 5.76 4.01 -11.52
CA ALA A 62 6.37 3.69 -10.23
C ALA A 62 7.71 4.44 -10.03
N ALA A 63 8.54 4.55 -11.08
CA ALA A 63 9.78 5.34 -11.05
C ALA A 63 9.51 6.81 -10.74
N ASN A 64 8.50 7.41 -11.36
CA ASN A 64 8.11 8.80 -11.11
C ASN A 64 7.66 9.01 -9.64
N ILE A 65 6.91 8.05 -9.09
CA ILE A 65 6.48 8.10 -7.69
C ILE A 65 7.69 7.96 -6.77
N ALA A 66 8.58 6.99 -7.01
CA ALA A 66 9.78 6.77 -6.22
C ALA A 66 10.70 8.01 -6.21
N MET A 67 10.89 8.62 -7.37
CA MET A 67 11.64 9.88 -7.51
C MET A 67 11.01 11.02 -6.70
N ALA A 68 9.69 11.14 -6.71
CA ALA A 68 8.99 12.14 -5.90
C ALA A 68 9.17 11.88 -4.40
N VAL A 69 9.08 10.64 -3.95
CA VAL A 69 9.32 10.25 -2.55
C VAL A 69 10.74 10.61 -2.12
N GLU A 70 11.76 10.26 -2.89
CA GLU A 70 13.15 10.59 -2.59
C GLU A 70 13.40 12.11 -2.54
N ASN A 71 12.79 12.89 -3.42
CA ASN A 71 12.89 14.36 -3.40
C ASN A 71 12.30 14.99 -2.13
N PHE A 72 11.34 14.33 -1.51
CA PHE A 72 10.70 14.82 -0.28
C PHE A 72 11.32 14.27 1.01
N LYS A 73 12.10 13.20 0.95
CA LYS A 73 12.74 12.54 2.10
C LYS A 73 13.52 13.51 3.00
N ASN A 74 14.28 14.43 2.40
CA ASN A 74 15.09 15.42 3.13
C ASN A 74 14.26 16.53 3.82
N ARG A 75 12.94 16.54 3.63
CA ARG A 75 12.02 17.53 4.21
C ARG A 75 11.20 16.96 5.38
N GLY A 76 11.60 15.81 5.94
CA GLY A 76 10.90 15.15 7.04
C GLY A 76 9.62 14.41 6.63
N TYR A 77 9.56 14.00 5.36
CA TYR A 77 8.45 13.19 4.84
C TYR A 77 8.73 11.69 4.98
N ALA A 78 7.69 10.89 4.86
CA ALA A 78 7.81 9.43 4.85
C ALA A 78 8.77 8.94 3.75
N GLY A 79 9.64 8.02 4.08
CA GLY A 79 10.56 7.40 3.14
C GLY A 79 9.95 6.20 2.43
N LEU A 80 10.59 5.77 1.35
CA LEU A 80 10.21 4.58 0.61
C LEU A 80 10.41 3.32 1.49
N GLY A 81 9.36 2.53 1.64
CA GLY A 81 9.35 1.29 2.40
C GLY A 81 9.62 0.06 1.54
N GLY A 82 9.38 0.16 0.24
CA GLY A 82 9.60 -0.92 -0.71
C GLY A 82 8.65 -0.90 -1.89
N LEU A 83 8.94 -1.78 -2.86
CA LEU A 83 8.08 -2.04 -4.00
C LEU A 83 7.30 -3.34 -3.79
N ILE A 84 6.11 -3.41 -4.32
CA ILE A 84 5.25 -4.59 -4.32
C ILE A 84 4.96 -4.92 -5.78
N LEU A 85 5.34 -6.12 -6.21
CA LEU A 85 5.04 -6.61 -7.54
C LEU A 85 3.63 -7.20 -7.56
N ASN A 86 2.73 -6.57 -8.30
CA ASN A 86 1.42 -7.13 -8.66
C ASN A 86 1.55 -7.77 -10.05
N ARG A 87 1.70 -9.08 -10.10
CA ARG A 87 1.97 -9.82 -11.34
C ARG A 87 0.83 -9.68 -12.35
N ARG A 88 1.24 -9.57 -13.60
CA ARG A 88 0.33 -9.57 -14.76
C ARG A 88 0.74 -10.59 -15.80
N ASP A 89 1.66 -11.49 -15.42
CA ASP A 89 2.21 -12.56 -16.28
C ASP A 89 2.88 -12.01 -17.56
N VAL A 90 3.50 -10.84 -17.44
CA VAL A 90 4.27 -10.26 -18.53
C VAL A 90 5.74 -10.70 -18.48
N PRO A 91 6.42 -10.77 -19.64
CA PRO A 91 7.81 -11.21 -19.69
C PRO A 91 8.74 -10.35 -18.83
N ARG A 92 9.61 -11.01 -18.07
CA ARG A 92 10.66 -10.38 -17.25
C ARG A 92 10.13 -9.38 -16.20
N GLU A 93 8.91 -9.57 -15.70
CA GLU A 93 8.31 -8.63 -14.76
C GLU A 93 9.09 -8.56 -13.44
N GLU A 94 9.58 -9.69 -12.93
CA GLU A 94 10.38 -9.73 -11.71
C GLU A 94 11.70 -8.98 -11.87
N GLU A 95 12.40 -9.20 -12.99
CA GLU A 95 13.67 -8.52 -13.28
C GLU A 95 13.47 -7.00 -13.37
N LYS A 96 12.46 -6.54 -14.09
CA LYS A 96 12.17 -5.11 -14.26
C LYS A 96 11.86 -4.42 -12.95
N VAL A 97 11.07 -5.06 -12.07
CA VAL A 97 10.73 -4.48 -10.78
C VAL A 97 11.92 -4.55 -9.82
N ALA A 98 12.77 -5.59 -9.92
CA ALA A 98 14.02 -5.66 -9.17
C ALA A 98 15.01 -4.57 -9.60
N GLU A 99 15.19 -4.36 -10.90
CA GLU A 99 16.01 -3.26 -11.45
C GLU A 99 15.52 -1.90 -10.92
N LEU A 100 14.20 -1.68 -10.93
CA LEU A 100 13.61 -0.45 -10.38
C LEU A 100 13.89 -0.32 -8.87
N ALA A 101 13.83 -1.41 -8.11
CA ALA A 101 14.13 -1.38 -6.67
C ALA A 101 15.59 -1.01 -6.41
N ASP A 102 16.51 -1.54 -7.21
CA ASP A 102 17.94 -1.24 -7.13
C ASP A 102 18.22 0.24 -7.46
N ASP A 103 17.59 0.81 -8.48
CA ASP A 103 17.72 2.21 -8.87
C ASP A 103 17.36 3.19 -7.73
N PHE A 104 16.41 2.81 -6.89
CA PHE A 104 15.95 3.61 -5.75
C PHE A 104 16.46 3.09 -4.39
N HIS A 105 17.46 2.22 -4.38
CA HIS A 105 18.08 1.66 -3.16
C HIS A 105 17.04 1.10 -2.17
N THR A 106 16.06 0.40 -2.70
CA THR A 106 14.99 -0.25 -1.95
C THR A 106 14.89 -1.73 -2.31
N ALA A 107 13.87 -2.42 -1.85
CA ALA A 107 13.66 -3.83 -2.14
C ALA A 107 12.25 -4.10 -2.65
N VAL A 108 12.08 -5.19 -3.39
CA VAL A 108 10.77 -5.80 -3.64
C VAL A 108 10.39 -6.57 -2.37
N ILE A 109 9.42 -6.07 -1.64
CA ILE A 109 9.04 -6.60 -0.32
C ILE A 109 7.95 -7.65 -0.38
N GLY A 110 7.32 -7.81 -1.51
CA GLY A 110 6.29 -8.82 -1.73
C GLY A 110 5.88 -8.90 -3.18
N THR A 111 5.36 -10.05 -3.53
CA THR A 111 4.80 -10.35 -4.85
C THR A 111 3.41 -10.91 -4.68
N LEU A 112 2.46 -10.39 -5.44
CA LEU A 112 1.09 -10.90 -5.52
C LEU A 112 0.90 -11.55 -6.89
N SER A 113 0.51 -12.81 -6.89
CA SER A 113 0.27 -13.57 -8.11
C SER A 113 -0.97 -13.09 -8.84
N HIS A 114 -0.95 -13.17 -10.16
CA HIS A 114 -2.13 -12.91 -10.97
C HIS A 114 -3.15 -14.05 -10.79
N SER A 115 -4.34 -13.74 -10.29
CA SER A 115 -5.37 -14.73 -10.01
C SER A 115 -6.76 -14.24 -10.38
N GLY A 116 -7.52 -15.08 -11.07
CA GLY A 116 -8.93 -14.83 -11.35
C GLY A 116 -9.83 -14.79 -10.10
N GLN A 117 -9.35 -15.28 -8.96
CA GLN A 117 -10.10 -15.23 -7.69
C GLN A 117 -10.35 -13.79 -7.23
N VAL A 118 -9.44 -12.86 -7.54
CA VAL A 118 -9.61 -11.44 -7.22
C VAL A 118 -10.81 -10.88 -7.96
N ALA A 119 -10.88 -11.08 -9.28
CA ALA A 119 -12.00 -10.62 -10.09
C ALA A 119 -13.35 -11.27 -9.66
N LEU A 120 -13.32 -12.55 -9.32
CA LEU A 120 -14.53 -13.25 -8.83
C LEU A 120 -15.00 -12.71 -7.46
N ALA A 121 -14.09 -12.30 -6.61
CA ALA A 121 -14.44 -11.66 -5.34
C ALA A 121 -15.03 -10.26 -5.57
N GLU A 122 -14.44 -9.48 -6.46
CA GLU A 122 -14.96 -8.15 -6.84
C GLU A 122 -16.36 -8.20 -7.43
N GLU A 123 -16.68 -9.19 -8.28
CA GLU A 123 -18.04 -9.39 -8.78
C GLU A 123 -19.06 -9.62 -7.66
N GLN A 124 -18.63 -10.24 -6.56
CA GLN A 124 -19.44 -10.43 -5.36
C GLN A 124 -19.44 -9.22 -4.43
N LYS A 125 -18.77 -8.11 -4.79
CA LYS A 125 -18.55 -6.92 -3.94
C LYS A 125 -17.91 -7.28 -2.59
N LYS A 126 -16.96 -8.20 -2.61
CA LYS A 126 -16.22 -8.68 -1.45
C LYS A 126 -14.72 -8.63 -1.71
N THR A 127 -13.96 -8.64 -0.65
CA THR A 127 -12.50 -8.80 -0.74
C THR A 127 -12.12 -10.24 -1.03
N LEU A 128 -10.90 -10.45 -1.55
CA LEU A 128 -10.34 -11.78 -1.71
C LEU A 128 -10.39 -12.58 -0.39
N MET A 129 -10.02 -11.93 0.72
CA MET A 129 -9.95 -12.58 2.03
C MET A 129 -11.31 -12.97 2.60
N GLU A 130 -12.38 -12.30 2.20
CA GLU A 130 -13.75 -12.68 2.57
C GLU A 130 -14.26 -13.87 1.77
N CYS A 131 -13.90 -13.96 0.48
CA CYS A 131 -14.33 -15.05 -0.38
C CYS A 131 -13.44 -16.30 -0.25
N TYR A 132 -12.15 -16.08 -0.13
CA TYR A 132 -11.10 -17.11 -0.13
C TYR A 132 -10.13 -16.90 1.04
N PRO A 133 -10.56 -17.14 2.30
CA PRO A 133 -9.74 -16.86 3.48
C PRO A 133 -8.54 -17.78 3.64
N THR A 134 -8.45 -18.85 2.85
CA THR A 134 -7.36 -19.82 2.87
C THR A 134 -6.88 -20.10 1.44
N GLY A 135 -5.64 -20.56 1.30
CA GLY A 135 -5.00 -20.88 0.03
C GLY A 135 -3.88 -19.92 -0.31
N GLU A 136 -3.19 -20.21 -1.41
CA GLU A 136 -1.95 -19.55 -1.81
C GLU A 136 -2.08 -18.03 -1.89
N MET A 137 -3.12 -17.52 -2.56
CA MET A 137 -3.37 -16.08 -2.65
C MET A 137 -3.58 -15.43 -1.28
N ALA A 138 -4.35 -16.06 -0.40
CA ALA A 138 -4.57 -15.53 0.94
C ALA A 138 -3.27 -15.51 1.77
N ASP A 139 -2.40 -16.48 1.57
CA ASP A 139 -1.11 -16.56 2.23
C ASP A 139 -0.14 -15.50 1.70
N GLU A 140 -0.14 -15.21 0.39
CA GLU A 140 0.62 -14.09 -0.19
C GLU A 140 0.18 -12.74 0.41
N TYR A 141 -1.12 -12.47 0.49
CA TYR A 141 -1.64 -11.24 1.09
C TYR A 141 -1.27 -11.10 2.57
N ARG A 142 -1.33 -12.21 3.33
CA ARG A 142 -0.90 -12.20 4.74
C ARG A 142 0.60 -11.96 4.86
N ALA A 143 1.41 -12.64 4.05
CA ALA A 143 2.86 -12.46 4.05
C ALA A 143 3.24 -11.01 3.73
N LEU A 144 2.60 -10.40 2.72
CA LEU A 144 2.78 -9.01 2.37
C LEU A 144 2.41 -8.08 3.52
N ALA A 145 1.22 -8.25 4.12
CA ALA A 145 0.77 -7.42 5.24
C ALA A 145 1.73 -7.49 6.43
N MET A 146 2.23 -8.69 6.73
CA MET A 146 3.21 -8.91 7.79
C MET A 146 4.55 -8.21 7.50
N GLN A 147 5.00 -8.27 6.27
CA GLN A 147 6.24 -7.63 5.84
C GLN A 147 6.13 -6.10 5.93
N MET A 148 5.03 -5.53 5.43
CA MET A 148 4.76 -4.09 5.55
C MET A 148 4.73 -3.65 7.03
N TYR A 149 4.06 -4.41 7.90
CA TYR A 149 3.99 -4.13 9.32
C TYR A 149 5.37 -4.11 9.97
N ARG A 150 6.22 -5.10 9.68
CA ARG A 150 7.61 -5.17 10.18
C ARG A 150 8.45 -3.97 9.72
N ILE A 151 8.34 -3.58 8.46
CA ILE A 151 9.08 -2.44 7.89
C ILE A 151 8.67 -1.12 8.57
N CYS A 152 7.43 -1.00 9.01
CA CYS A 152 6.95 0.14 9.79
C CYS A 152 7.33 0.07 11.28
N GLY A 153 8.15 -0.90 11.70
CA GLY A 153 8.59 -1.05 13.09
C GLY A 153 7.59 -1.77 13.98
N GLY A 154 6.60 -2.44 13.40
CA GLY A 154 5.64 -3.24 14.13
C GLY A 154 6.29 -4.46 14.79
N ILE A 155 6.07 -4.63 16.08
CA ILE A 155 6.50 -5.79 16.85
C ILE A 155 5.31 -6.73 16.94
N LEU A 156 5.46 -7.93 16.37
CA LEU A 156 4.46 -8.98 16.51
C LEU A 156 4.65 -9.65 17.88
N GLU A 157 3.99 -9.14 18.88
CA GLU A 157 3.71 -9.98 20.03
C GLU A 157 2.70 -11.03 19.61
N ALA A 158 3.01 -12.30 19.88
CA ALA A 158 2.10 -13.41 19.67
C ALA A 158 0.89 -13.26 20.62
N LYS A 159 -0.07 -12.45 20.21
CA LYS A 159 -1.38 -12.38 20.85
C LYS A 159 -2.37 -13.19 20.02
N SER A 160 -2.85 -14.25 20.67
CA SER A 160 -3.93 -15.11 20.22
C SER A 160 -5.10 -14.33 19.62
N ASP A 161 -5.55 -14.78 18.46
CA ASP A 161 -6.89 -14.72 17.88
C ASP A 161 -7.88 -13.71 18.46
N LYS A 162 -7.85 -12.46 17.95
CA LYS A 162 -9.02 -11.61 17.81
C LYS A 162 -8.75 -10.52 16.76
N VAL A 163 -8.75 -10.90 15.50
CA VAL A 163 -8.90 -9.93 14.42
C VAL A 163 -10.37 -9.48 14.42
N ARG A 164 -10.63 -8.29 14.93
CA ARG A 164 -11.91 -7.61 14.69
C ARG A 164 -11.80 -6.94 13.32
N SER A 165 -12.43 -7.56 12.31
CA SER A 165 -12.73 -6.93 11.03
C SER A 165 -13.76 -5.82 11.28
N GLY A 166 -13.32 -4.57 11.21
CA GLY A 166 -14.21 -3.41 11.26
C GLY A 166 -14.10 -2.64 9.95
N TYR A 167 -14.92 -2.99 8.98
CA TYR A 167 -15.17 -2.11 7.83
C TYR A 167 -16.14 -1.02 8.26
N ILE A 168 -15.73 0.23 8.15
CA ILE A 168 -16.66 1.36 8.30
C ILE A 168 -17.28 1.59 6.93
N GLN A 169 -18.54 1.20 6.74
CA GLN A 169 -19.35 1.65 5.62
C GLN A 169 -19.77 3.09 5.92
N GLU A 170 -19.41 4.02 5.06
CA GLU A 170 -20.04 5.34 5.05
C GLU A 170 -21.47 5.16 4.53
N GLU A 171 -22.44 5.32 5.42
CA GLU A 171 -23.81 5.56 5.01
C GLU A 171 -23.91 6.96 4.42
N ALA A 172 -24.55 7.04 3.25
CA ALA A 172 -24.78 8.23 2.45
C ALA A 172 -25.66 9.28 3.14
#